data_031107f862b5c2c5cb53046dba26534c
#
_entry.id   031107f862b5c2c5cb53046dba26534c
#
_cell.length_a   1.000
_cell.length_b   1.000
_cell.length_c   1.000
_cell.angle_alpha   90.00
_cell.angle_beta   90.00
_cell.angle_gamma   90.00
#
_symmetry.space_group_name_H-M   'P 1'
#
loop_
_entity.id
_entity.type
_entity.pdbx_description
1 polymer ?
#
loop_
_entity_poly.entity_id
_entity_poly.type
_entity_poly.pdbx_seq_one_letter_code
_entity_poly.pdbx_strand_id
1 'polypeptide(L)'
;MSMVTLGSTGICVNKNGFGAMPVQRVTKEDAVYLLRKAYDGGIRFFDTARAYSDSEEKLGAAFEGMREKVFISTKTMAKDVEGFWKDLETSLSLLKTDYIDIYQFHNPSFCPKPGDGTGLYEAMLEAKAQGKIRHIGITNHRMSVAEEIIESGLYETLQFPFCYLATDREKALVQGCKEKNIGFIAMKALSGGLITNSAAAYAFEDQYDNVLPIWGVQREKELDEFLSYIACPPAMTDEIKTIIEKDQKELSGNFCRGCGYCMPCPAGIEINTCARMSLLLRRSPSANQLTEGGQAMMKKIEGCLHCGACMKKCPYGLNTPKLLEENYEDYKNVLAGKTLV
;
A
#
# COMPACT_ATOMS: atom_id res chain seq x y z
N MET A 1 -24.28 -2.02 -3.16
CA MET A 1 -22.96 -1.60 -3.66
C MET A 1 -22.52 -0.39 -2.85
N SER A 2 -21.45 -0.52 -2.09
CA SER A 2 -20.91 0.60 -1.30
C SER A 2 -20.08 1.51 -2.19
N MET A 3 -20.37 2.82 -2.17
CA MET A 3 -19.67 3.84 -2.96
C MET A 3 -18.88 4.77 -2.04
N VAL A 4 -17.82 5.35 -2.58
CA VAL A 4 -17.03 6.38 -1.92
C VAL A 4 -16.71 7.51 -2.89
N THR A 5 -16.79 8.74 -2.39
CA THR A 5 -16.28 9.92 -3.10
C THR A 5 -14.97 10.34 -2.45
N LEU A 6 -13.91 10.45 -3.25
CA LEU A 6 -12.58 10.81 -2.77
C LEU A 6 -12.46 12.32 -2.53
N GLY A 7 -12.97 12.76 -1.39
CA GLY A 7 -12.88 14.16 -0.94
C GLY A 7 -13.32 15.16 -2.02
N SER A 8 -12.52 16.19 -2.22
CA SER A 8 -12.77 17.28 -3.18
C SER A 8 -12.53 16.90 -4.65
N THR A 9 -12.01 15.70 -4.94
CA THR A 9 -11.67 15.29 -6.32
C THR A 9 -12.90 15.06 -7.21
N GLY A 10 -14.07 14.78 -6.63
CA GLY A 10 -15.26 14.37 -7.37
C GLY A 10 -15.21 12.94 -7.92
N ILE A 11 -14.09 12.21 -7.71
CA ILE A 11 -13.98 10.80 -8.10
C ILE A 11 -14.89 9.97 -7.19
N CYS A 12 -15.93 9.38 -7.78
CA CYS A 12 -16.89 8.52 -7.09
C CYS A 12 -16.79 7.10 -7.66
N VAL A 13 -16.43 6.13 -6.83
CA VAL A 13 -16.22 4.74 -7.22
C VAL A 13 -16.75 3.78 -6.15
N ASN A 14 -16.92 2.49 -6.49
CA ASN A 14 -17.21 1.51 -5.46
C ASN A 14 -16.00 1.35 -4.52
N LYS A 15 -16.25 0.92 -3.29
CA LYS A 15 -15.22 0.72 -2.26
C LYS A 15 -14.33 -0.50 -2.53
N ASN A 16 -13.86 -0.63 -3.76
CA ASN A 16 -13.04 -1.75 -4.19
C ASN A 16 -11.99 -1.27 -5.20
N GLY A 17 -10.96 -0.61 -4.70
CA GLY A 17 -9.83 -0.16 -5.52
C GLY A 17 -8.82 -1.30 -5.78
N PHE A 18 -8.15 -1.29 -6.91
CA PHE A 18 -7.12 -2.24 -7.28
C PHE A 18 -5.73 -1.69 -6.95
N GLY A 19 -5.02 -2.33 -6.03
CA GLY A 19 -3.62 -2.03 -5.72
C GLY A 19 -2.68 -2.81 -6.64
N ALA A 20 -2.08 -2.17 -7.63
CA ALA A 20 -1.30 -2.82 -8.68
C ALA A 20 0.18 -3.09 -8.30
N MET A 21 0.59 -2.91 -7.05
CA MET A 21 1.93 -3.30 -6.63
C MET A 21 2.23 -4.81 -6.86
N PRO A 22 1.33 -5.76 -6.58
CA PRO A 22 1.63 -7.18 -6.79
C PRO A 22 1.71 -7.61 -8.25
N VAL A 23 1.11 -6.88 -9.21
CA VAL A 23 1.15 -7.28 -10.63
C VAL A 23 2.56 -7.23 -11.24
N GLN A 24 3.52 -6.54 -10.60
CA GLN A 24 4.93 -6.61 -10.98
C GLN A 24 5.54 -8.02 -10.85
N ARG A 25 4.86 -8.95 -10.16
CA ARG A 25 5.34 -10.32 -9.89
C ARG A 25 4.77 -11.36 -10.84
N VAL A 26 3.87 -10.98 -11.72
CA VAL A 26 3.24 -11.86 -12.70
C VAL A 26 3.64 -11.44 -14.12
N THR A 27 3.41 -12.28 -15.11
CA THR A 27 3.69 -11.95 -16.51
C THR A 27 2.87 -10.73 -16.96
N LYS A 28 3.24 -10.13 -18.09
CA LYS A 28 2.46 -9.00 -18.64
C LYS A 28 1.07 -9.46 -19.06
N GLU A 29 0.98 -10.64 -19.65
CA GLU A 29 -0.26 -11.27 -20.10
C GLU A 29 -1.22 -11.51 -18.92
N ASP A 30 -0.73 -12.11 -17.84
CA ASP A 30 -1.52 -12.36 -16.63
C ASP A 30 -1.95 -11.06 -15.96
N ALA A 31 -1.06 -10.07 -15.92
CA ALA A 31 -1.40 -8.75 -15.35
C ALA A 31 -2.50 -8.06 -16.15
N VAL A 32 -2.40 -8.03 -17.49
CA VAL A 32 -3.42 -7.46 -18.38
C VAL A 32 -4.74 -8.20 -18.21
N TYR A 33 -4.72 -9.52 -18.13
CA TYR A 33 -5.91 -10.32 -17.87
C TYR A 33 -6.58 -9.92 -16.54
N LEU A 34 -5.81 -9.89 -15.44
CA LEU A 34 -6.33 -9.54 -14.11
C LEU A 34 -6.91 -8.12 -14.07
N LEU A 35 -6.21 -7.14 -14.67
CA LEU A 35 -6.63 -5.75 -14.72
C LEU A 35 -7.93 -5.57 -15.53
N ARG A 36 -8.04 -6.26 -16.68
CA ARG A 36 -9.26 -6.26 -17.49
C ARG A 36 -10.41 -6.94 -16.78
N LYS A 37 -10.17 -8.10 -16.17
CA LYS A 37 -11.18 -8.81 -15.36
C LYS A 37 -11.66 -7.96 -14.19
N ALA A 38 -10.76 -7.22 -13.53
CA ALA A 38 -11.11 -6.29 -12.47
C ALA A 38 -12.04 -5.17 -12.98
N TYR A 39 -11.71 -4.59 -14.14
CA TYR A 39 -12.56 -3.60 -14.80
C TYR A 39 -13.94 -4.17 -15.18
N ASP A 40 -13.98 -5.34 -15.82
CA ASP A 40 -15.23 -6.00 -16.24
C ASP A 40 -16.11 -6.35 -15.03
N GLY A 41 -15.48 -6.71 -13.90
CA GLY A 41 -16.14 -6.95 -12.61
C GLY A 41 -16.59 -5.69 -11.86
N GLY A 42 -16.30 -4.49 -12.37
CA GLY A 42 -16.82 -3.23 -11.84
C GLY A 42 -15.80 -2.36 -11.10
N ILE A 43 -14.55 -2.78 -10.92
CA ILE A 43 -13.49 -1.92 -10.37
C ILE A 43 -13.18 -0.80 -11.36
N ARG A 44 -13.06 0.44 -10.85
CA ARG A 44 -12.78 1.63 -11.66
C ARG A 44 -11.54 2.40 -11.20
N PHE A 45 -11.04 2.14 -10.01
CA PHE A 45 -9.86 2.81 -9.44
C PHE A 45 -8.66 1.86 -9.38
N PHE A 46 -7.53 2.27 -9.97
CA PHE A 46 -6.30 1.49 -10.07
C PHE A 46 -5.11 2.31 -9.55
N ASP A 47 -4.44 1.80 -8.53
CA ASP A 47 -3.31 2.47 -7.89
C ASP A 47 -1.99 1.78 -8.23
N THR A 48 -1.03 2.52 -8.75
CA THR A 48 0.31 2.08 -9.08
C THR A 48 1.37 3.07 -8.58
N ALA A 49 2.62 2.94 -9.01
CA ALA A 49 3.70 3.90 -8.73
C ALA A 49 4.85 3.73 -9.71
N ARG A 50 5.60 4.82 -9.98
CA ARG A 50 6.86 4.78 -10.75
C ARG A 50 7.85 3.74 -10.18
N ALA A 51 7.86 3.57 -8.85
CA ALA A 51 8.73 2.62 -8.14
C ALA A 51 8.31 1.13 -8.27
N TYR A 52 7.18 0.82 -8.88
CA TYR A 52 6.68 -0.57 -9.01
C TYR A 52 7.08 -1.21 -10.33
N SER A 53 8.39 -1.23 -10.61
CA SER A 53 9.01 -1.82 -11.81
C SER A 53 8.21 -1.60 -13.12
N ASP A 54 7.53 -2.61 -13.61
CA ASP A 54 6.76 -2.64 -14.86
C ASP A 54 5.23 -2.48 -14.68
N SER A 55 4.78 -2.15 -13.46
CA SER A 55 3.35 -2.06 -13.16
C SER A 55 2.63 -0.99 -14.00
N GLU A 56 3.24 0.19 -14.21
CA GLU A 56 2.65 1.24 -15.05
C GLU A 56 2.52 0.80 -16.52
N GLU A 57 3.54 0.10 -17.06
CA GLU A 57 3.48 -0.46 -18.42
C GLU A 57 2.35 -1.47 -18.57
N LYS A 58 2.14 -2.33 -17.56
CA LYS A 58 1.05 -3.32 -17.52
C LYS A 58 -0.32 -2.66 -17.48
N LEU A 59 -0.47 -1.60 -16.69
CA LEU A 59 -1.72 -0.80 -16.67
C LEU A 59 -1.94 -0.12 -18.04
N GLY A 60 -0.91 0.48 -18.62
CA GLY A 60 -0.98 1.11 -19.94
C GLY A 60 -1.44 0.13 -21.02
N ALA A 61 -0.90 -1.09 -21.00
CA ALA A 61 -1.32 -2.16 -21.92
C ALA A 61 -2.75 -2.64 -21.64
N ALA A 62 -3.14 -2.75 -20.36
CA ALA A 62 -4.48 -3.18 -20.00
C ALA A 62 -5.55 -2.16 -20.43
N PHE A 63 -5.29 -0.86 -20.32
CA PHE A 63 -6.30 0.19 -20.54
C PHE A 63 -6.11 1.00 -21.81
N GLU A 64 -5.27 0.52 -22.74
CA GLU A 64 -5.14 1.10 -24.07
C GLU A 64 -6.49 1.12 -24.79
N GLY A 65 -6.88 2.32 -25.31
CA GLY A 65 -8.16 2.55 -25.99
C GLY A 65 -9.40 2.65 -25.07
N MET A 66 -9.18 2.66 -23.73
CA MET A 66 -10.28 2.83 -22.76
C MET A 66 -9.85 3.60 -21.49
N ARG A 67 -8.82 4.42 -21.61
CA ARG A 67 -8.21 5.17 -20.50
C ARG A 67 -9.22 6.02 -19.72
N GLU A 68 -10.16 6.61 -20.42
CA GLU A 68 -11.22 7.47 -19.86
C GLU A 68 -12.27 6.71 -19.02
N LYS A 69 -12.26 5.38 -19.07
CA LYS A 69 -13.19 4.52 -18.32
C LYS A 69 -12.70 4.13 -16.93
N VAL A 70 -11.45 4.49 -16.61
CA VAL A 70 -10.80 4.16 -15.35
C VAL A 70 -10.13 5.37 -14.71
N PHE A 71 -10.01 5.36 -13.39
CA PHE A 71 -9.21 6.30 -12.63
C PHE A 71 -7.87 5.66 -12.28
N ILE A 72 -6.77 6.32 -12.63
CA ILE A 72 -5.42 5.84 -12.34
C ILE A 72 -4.74 6.81 -11.38
N SER A 73 -4.25 6.23 -10.28
CA SER A 73 -3.36 6.90 -9.34
C SER A 73 -1.95 6.34 -9.49
N THR A 74 -0.96 7.22 -9.67
CA THR A 74 0.46 6.84 -9.63
C THR A 74 1.30 7.82 -8.83
N LYS A 75 2.60 7.54 -8.64
CA LYS A 75 3.41 8.20 -7.62
C LYS A 75 4.83 8.43 -8.09
N THR A 76 5.43 9.56 -7.67
CA THR A 76 6.85 9.86 -7.86
C THR A 76 7.63 9.80 -6.55
N MET A 77 8.88 9.34 -6.61
CA MET A 77 9.86 9.44 -5.52
C MET A 77 10.91 10.54 -5.78
N ALA A 78 10.65 11.44 -6.71
CA ALA A 78 11.54 12.53 -7.05
C ALA A 78 11.89 13.40 -5.82
N LYS A 79 13.13 13.89 -5.79
CA LYS A 79 13.65 14.72 -4.72
C LYS A 79 13.92 16.16 -5.18
N ASP A 80 13.81 16.41 -6.48
CA ASP A 80 14.00 17.68 -7.16
C ASP A 80 13.06 17.81 -8.34
N VAL A 81 12.99 19.00 -8.90
CA VAL A 81 12.07 19.35 -10.00
C VAL A 81 12.39 18.58 -11.29
N GLU A 82 13.68 18.38 -11.61
CA GLU A 82 14.08 17.62 -12.80
C GLU A 82 13.62 16.16 -12.72
N GLY A 83 13.86 15.51 -11.58
CA GLY A 83 13.39 14.16 -11.31
C GLY A 83 11.87 14.04 -11.34
N PHE A 84 11.15 15.06 -10.83
CA PHE A 84 9.70 15.11 -10.87
C PHE A 84 9.16 15.06 -12.31
N TRP A 85 9.66 15.92 -13.17
CA TRP A 85 9.22 15.95 -14.58
C TRP A 85 9.60 14.68 -15.32
N LYS A 86 10.81 14.17 -15.09
CA LYS A 86 11.24 12.90 -15.66
C LYS A 86 10.33 11.74 -15.26
N ASP A 87 9.97 11.63 -13.98
CA ASP A 87 9.06 10.59 -13.48
C ASP A 87 7.67 10.75 -14.10
N LEU A 88 7.12 11.97 -14.15
CA LEU A 88 5.80 12.25 -14.71
C LEU A 88 5.72 11.87 -16.19
N GLU A 89 6.67 12.34 -17.01
CA GLU A 89 6.69 12.04 -18.45
C GLU A 89 6.87 10.52 -18.69
N THR A 90 7.69 9.87 -17.88
CA THR A 90 7.86 8.42 -17.95
C THR A 90 6.55 7.70 -17.60
N SER A 91 5.86 8.13 -16.55
CA SER A 91 4.57 7.55 -16.14
C SER A 91 3.51 7.72 -17.22
N LEU A 92 3.40 8.92 -17.82
CA LEU A 92 2.45 9.20 -18.92
C LEU A 92 2.73 8.27 -20.12
N SER A 93 4.01 8.13 -20.50
CA SER A 93 4.42 7.27 -21.60
C SER A 93 4.09 5.80 -21.34
N LEU A 94 4.42 5.26 -20.16
CA LEU A 94 4.18 3.86 -19.82
C LEU A 94 2.69 3.55 -19.66
N LEU A 95 1.93 4.46 -19.10
CA LEU A 95 0.47 4.37 -18.96
C LEU A 95 -0.25 4.64 -20.29
N LYS A 96 0.45 5.08 -21.35
CA LYS A 96 -0.09 5.39 -22.68
C LYS A 96 -1.25 6.39 -22.62
N THR A 97 -1.03 7.51 -21.93
CA THR A 97 -2.07 8.51 -21.66
C THR A 97 -1.47 9.91 -21.58
N ASP A 98 -2.27 10.92 -21.85
CA ASP A 98 -1.89 12.33 -21.73
C ASP A 98 -2.15 12.90 -20.33
N TYR A 99 -2.83 12.16 -19.47
CA TYR A 99 -3.16 12.62 -18.11
C TYR A 99 -3.18 11.49 -17.08
N ILE A 100 -2.95 11.85 -15.83
CA ILE A 100 -3.08 11.00 -14.65
C ILE A 100 -4.18 11.57 -13.77
N ASP A 101 -5.10 10.73 -13.25
CA ASP A 101 -6.20 11.23 -12.41
C ASP A 101 -5.69 11.73 -11.06
N ILE A 102 -4.85 10.94 -10.36
CA ILE A 102 -4.23 11.36 -9.10
C ILE A 102 -2.72 11.12 -9.19
N TYR A 103 -1.92 12.19 -9.10
CA TYR A 103 -0.47 12.07 -9.03
C TYR A 103 0.01 12.37 -7.62
N GLN A 104 0.83 11.49 -7.04
CA GLN A 104 1.16 11.52 -5.63
C GLN A 104 2.66 11.62 -5.37
N PHE A 105 3.07 12.35 -4.34
CA PHE A 105 4.38 12.17 -3.74
C PHE A 105 4.44 10.85 -2.98
N HIS A 106 5.47 10.04 -3.24
CA HIS A 106 5.59 8.68 -2.71
C HIS A 106 6.38 8.63 -1.40
N ASN A 107 5.70 8.81 -0.27
CA ASN A 107 6.28 8.69 1.08
C ASN A 107 7.47 9.64 1.34
N PRO A 108 7.35 10.93 1.05
CA PRO A 108 8.39 11.90 1.42
C PRO A 108 8.55 11.93 2.95
N SER A 109 9.75 12.35 3.41
CA SER A 109 10.03 12.49 4.85
C SER A 109 9.48 13.77 5.49
N PHE A 110 8.88 14.62 4.68
CA PHE A 110 8.29 15.92 5.04
C PHE A 110 7.03 16.15 4.20
N CYS A 111 6.26 17.18 4.50
CA CYS A 111 5.12 17.62 3.68
C CYS A 111 5.61 18.65 2.63
N PRO A 112 5.73 18.29 1.33
CA PRO A 112 6.05 19.26 0.29
C PRO A 112 4.98 20.37 0.24
N LYS A 113 5.44 21.65 0.22
CA LYS A 113 4.56 22.82 0.25
C LYS A 113 5.19 24.00 -0.49
N PRO A 114 4.40 25.00 -0.90
CA PRO A 114 4.93 26.16 -1.59
C PRO A 114 6.03 26.85 -0.78
N GLY A 115 7.15 27.17 -1.45
CA GLY A 115 8.26 27.90 -0.86
C GLY A 115 9.12 27.10 0.13
N ASP A 116 9.02 25.76 0.15
CA ASP A 116 9.85 24.88 0.99
C ASP A 116 11.29 24.74 0.51
N GLY A 117 11.63 25.36 -0.61
CA GLY A 117 12.95 25.33 -1.23
C GLY A 117 13.23 24.16 -2.14
N THR A 118 12.30 23.17 -2.23
CA THR A 118 12.45 22.03 -3.13
C THR A 118 11.87 22.28 -4.53
N GLY A 119 10.88 23.16 -4.64
CA GLY A 119 10.12 23.42 -5.87
C GLY A 119 9.20 22.27 -6.30
N LEU A 120 9.09 21.19 -5.50
CA LEU A 120 8.32 20.01 -5.85
C LEU A 120 6.82 20.29 -5.90
N TYR A 121 6.30 21.05 -4.93
CA TYR A 121 4.88 21.36 -4.90
C TYR A 121 4.49 22.33 -6.05
N GLU A 122 5.35 23.28 -6.37
CA GLU A 122 5.20 24.17 -7.54
C GLU A 122 5.16 23.37 -8.85
N ALA A 123 6.04 22.37 -9.01
CA ALA A 123 6.04 21.48 -10.17
C ALA A 123 4.72 20.66 -10.25
N MET A 124 4.16 20.25 -9.11
CA MET A 124 2.86 19.57 -9.06
C MET A 124 1.72 20.49 -9.52
N LEU A 125 1.72 21.76 -9.08
CA LEU A 125 0.76 22.76 -9.52
C LEU A 125 0.89 23.06 -11.02
N GLU A 126 2.12 23.15 -11.54
CA GLU A 126 2.37 23.36 -12.95
C GLU A 126 1.89 22.18 -13.79
N ALA A 127 2.17 20.94 -13.36
CA ALA A 127 1.68 19.74 -14.04
C ALA A 127 0.14 19.69 -14.08
N LYS A 128 -0.53 20.14 -13.00
CA LYS A 128 -1.99 20.29 -12.97
C LYS A 128 -2.48 21.37 -13.93
N ALA A 129 -1.82 22.52 -13.98
CA ALA A 129 -2.16 23.60 -14.91
C ALA A 129 -1.97 23.21 -16.38
N GLN A 130 -0.97 22.37 -16.69
CA GLN A 130 -0.75 21.78 -18.01
C GLN A 130 -1.75 20.67 -18.36
N GLY A 131 -2.62 20.25 -17.43
CA GLY A 131 -3.59 19.18 -17.64
C GLY A 131 -2.98 17.77 -17.61
N LYS A 132 -1.70 17.62 -17.30
CA LYS A 132 -1.01 16.32 -17.20
C LYS A 132 -1.43 15.52 -15.96
N ILE A 133 -1.88 16.19 -14.92
CA ILE A 133 -2.49 15.58 -13.75
C ILE A 133 -3.80 16.29 -13.41
N ARG A 134 -4.78 15.56 -12.89
CA ARG A 134 -6.07 16.13 -12.51
C ARG A 134 -6.13 16.52 -11.04
N HIS A 135 -5.58 15.67 -10.17
CA HIS A 135 -5.62 15.86 -8.71
C HIS A 135 -4.25 15.63 -8.09
N ILE A 136 -3.96 16.41 -7.04
CA ILE A 136 -2.71 16.34 -6.29
C ILE A 136 -2.91 15.49 -5.06
N GLY A 137 -2.13 14.40 -4.97
CA GLY A 137 -2.16 13.50 -3.83
C GLY A 137 -0.79 13.34 -3.17
N ILE A 138 -0.81 12.68 -2.04
CA ILE A 138 0.40 12.29 -1.32
C ILE A 138 0.16 10.97 -0.59
N THR A 139 1.18 10.11 -0.56
CA THR A 139 1.17 8.91 0.28
C THR A 139 2.21 9.02 1.37
N ASN A 140 1.90 8.55 2.56
CA ASN A 140 2.85 8.52 3.66
C ASN A 140 2.65 7.29 4.57
N HIS A 141 3.66 7.00 5.37
CA HIS A 141 3.63 5.97 6.42
C HIS A 141 3.97 6.55 7.80
N ARG A 142 4.37 7.82 7.85
CA ARG A 142 4.71 8.52 9.09
C ARG A 142 3.52 9.32 9.56
N MET A 143 3.05 8.99 10.75
CA MET A 143 1.86 9.63 11.33
C MET A 143 2.02 11.15 11.46
N SER A 144 3.19 11.63 11.94
CA SER A 144 3.45 13.06 12.07
C SER A 144 3.40 13.83 10.75
N VAL A 145 3.90 13.22 9.66
CA VAL A 145 3.85 13.83 8.32
C VAL A 145 2.42 13.79 7.78
N ALA A 146 1.67 12.70 8.03
CA ALA A 146 0.28 12.60 7.61
C ALA A 146 -0.62 13.65 8.29
N GLU A 147 -0.39 13.93 9.56
CA GLU A 147 -1.07 15.00 10.30
C GLU A 147 -0.73 16.38 9.71
N GLU A 148 0.57 16.66 9.42
CA GLU A 148 0.99 17.90 8.76
C GLU A 148 0.34 18.05 7.37
N ILE A 149 0.19 16.98 6.60
CA ILE A 149 -0.48 16.97 5.30
C ILE A 149 -1.93 17.43 5.43
N ILE A 150 -2.68 16.89 6.39
CA ILE A 150 -4.08 17.28 6.62
C ILE A 150 -4.17 18.75 7.03
N GLU A 151 -3.30 19.19 7.94
CA GLU A 151 -3.31 20.59 8.41
C GLU A 151 -2.90 21.57 7.31
N SER A 152 -2.06 21.18 6.37
CA SER A 152 -1.63 22.04 5.27
C SER A 152 -2.78 22.45 4.34
N GLY A 153 -3.80 21.61 4.18
CA GLY A 153 -4.90 21.83 3.22
C GLY A 153 -4.48 21.83 1.74
N LEU A 154 -3.28 21.37 1.43
CA LEU A 154 -2.68 21.46 0.08
C LEU A 154 -3.01 20.26 -0.81
N TYR A 155 -3.43 19.13 -0.22
CA TYR A 155 -3.60 17.86 -0.91
C TYR A 155 -5.07 17.46 -1.02
N GLU A 156 -5.47 16.99 -2.19
CA GLU A 156 -6.83 16.53 -2.46
C GLU A 156 -7.03 15.07 -2.00
N THR A 157 -5.93 14.29 -1.92
CA THR A 157 -5.97 12.92 -1.41
C THR A 157 -4.76 12.61 -0.52
N LEU A 158 -5.01 11.82 0.53
CA LEU A 158 -3.98 11.19 1.36
C LEU A 158 -4.09 9.68 1.26
N GLN A 159 -3.00 9.01 0.87
CA GLN A 159 -2.91 7.55 0.91
C GLN A 159 -2.07 7.13 2.12
N PHE A 160 -2.68 6.36 3.02
CA PHE A 160 -2.05 5.95 4.27
C PHE A 160 -2.39 4.48 4.61
N PRO A 161 -1.51 3.74 5.33
CA PRO A 161 -1.85 2.39 5.80
C PRO A 161 -3.04 2.43 6.74
N PHE A 162 -4.09 1.67 6.40
CA PHE A 162 -5.27 1.56 7.24
C PHE A 162 -5.87 0.16 7.14
N CYS A 163 -6.25 -0.42 8.25
CA CYS A 163 -6.90 -1.72 8.37
C CYS A 163 -7.45 -1.87 9.80
N TYR A 164 -8.12 -2.94 10.12
CA TYR A 164 -8.70 -3.14 11.46
C TYR A 164 -7.67 -3.28 12.62
N LEU A 165 -6.37 -3.23 12.32
CA LEU A 165 -5.30 -3.09 13.32
C LEU A 165 -4.95 -1.62 13.59
N ALA A 166 -5.71 -0.68 13.03
CA ALA A 166 -5.46 0.75 13.17
C ALA A 166 -5.64 1.20 14.62
N THR A 167 -4.70 2.04 15.05
CA THR A 167 -4.75 2.73 16.34
C THR A 167 -5.80 3.85 16.32
N ASP A 168 -6.19 4.35 17.48
CA ASP A 168 -7.13 5.48 17.57
C ASP A 168 -6.59 6.73 16.89
N ARG A 169 -5.27 6.93 16.88
CA ARG A 169 -4.62 8.04 16.17
C ARG A 169 -4.75 7.89 14.65
N GLU A 170 -4.63 6.67 14.10
CA GLU A 170 -4.86 6.40 12.68
C GLU A 170 -6.35 6.56 12.29
N LYS A 171 -7.27 6.16 13.17
CA LYS A 171 -8.71 6.42 12.98
C LYS A 171 -9.03 7.93 13.01
N ALA A 172 -8.39 8.67 13.90
CA ALA A 172 -8.52 10.13 13.94
C ALA A 172 -7.99 10.79 12.66
N LEU A 173 -6.93 10.25 12.03
CA LEU A 173 -6.44 10.71 10.74
C LEU A 173 -7.50 10.57 9.64
N VAL A 174 -8.19 9.43 9.58
CA VAL A 174 -9.31 9.20 8.63
C VAL A 174 -10.43 10.22 8.86
N GLN A 175 -10.78 10.48 10.12
CA GLN A 175 -11.79 11.48 10.46
C GLN A 175 -11.36 12.89 10.07
N GLY A 176 -10.10 13.26 10.32
CA GLY A 176 -9.53 14.55 9.90
C GLY A 176 -9.55 14.74 8.39
N CYS A 177 -9.28 13.70 7.60
CA CYS A 177 -9.44 13.75 6.16
C CYS A 177 -10.89 14.02 5.76
N LYS A 178 -11.86 13.37 6.41
CA LYS A 178 -13.28 13.61 6.17
C LYS A 178 -13.68 15.06 6.43
N GLU A 179 -13.27 15.61 7.57
CA GLU A 179 -13.58 16.99 7.99
C GLU A 179 -12.98 18.04 7.05
N LYS A 180 -11.79 17.78 6.50
CA LYS A 180 -11.10 18.66 5.54
C LYS A 180 -11.45 18.36 4.08
N ASN A 181 -12.39 17.44 3.82
CA ASN A 181 -12.78 17.00 2.47
C ASN A 181 -11.58 16.49 1.62
N ILE A 182 -10.66 15.77 2.26
CA ILE A 182 -9.53 15.08 1.64
C ILE A 182 -9.91 13.62 1.41
N GLY A 183 -9.73 13.11 0.18
CA GLY A 183 -9.98 11.70 -0.14
C GLY A 183 -8.97 10.79 0.57
N PHE A 184 -9.44 9.79 1.33
CA PHE A 184 -8.58 8.85 2.00
C PHE A 184 -8.46 7.55 1.23
N ILE A 185 -7.24 7.19 0.81
CA ILE A 185 -6.95 5.93 0.13
C ILE A 185 -6.25 5.00 1.12
N ALA A 186 -6.95 3.91 1.51
CA ALA A 186 -6.44 2.94 2.46
C ALA A 186 -5.53 1.92 1.75
N MET A 187 -4.22 2.06 1.94
CA MET A 187 -3.26 1.04 1.51
C MET A 187 -3.02 0.02 2.63
N LYS A 188 -2.57 -1.18 2.26
CA LYS A 188 -2.26 -2.28 3.20
C LYS A 188 -3.45 -2.72 4.07
N ALA A 189 -4.65 -2.66 3.54
CA ALA A 189 -5.87 -3.09 4.23
C ALA A 189 -5.82 -4.57 4.70
N LEU A 190 -4.95 -5.40 4.10
CA LEU A 190 -4.62 -6.76 4.55
C LEU A 190 -3.32 -6.83 5.38
N SER A 191 -2.82 -5.71 5.91
CA SER A 191 -1.58 -5.65 6.71
C SER A 191 -0.37 -6.35 6.06
N GLY A 192 -0.27 -6.28 4.71
CA GLY A 192 0.79 -6.94 3.94
C GLY A 192 0.72 -8.46 3.99
N GLY A 193 -0.48 -9.03 4.08
CA GLY A 193 -0.78 -10.47 4.09
C GLY A 193 -0.84 -11.09 5.48
N LEU A 194 -0.79 -10.31 6.56
CA LEU A 194 -1.00 -10.81 7.93
C LEU A 194 -2.48 -10.94 8.28
N ILE A 195 -3.34 -10.14 7.67
CA ILE A 195 -4.79 -10.29 7.71
C ILE A 195 -5.18 -11.27 6.62
N THR A 196 -5.76 -12.40 7.00
CA THR A 196 -6.11 -13.51 6.10
C THR A 196 -7.60 -13.62 5.81
N ASN A 197 -8.44 -12.91 6.56
CA ASN A 197 -9.88 -12.87 6.34
C ASN A 197 -10.23 -11.57 5.58
N SER A 198 -10.43 -11.69 4.27
CA SER A 198 -10.73 -10.56 3.38
C SER A 198 -12.11 -9.96 3.67
N ALA A 199 -13.10 -10.79 4.06
CA ALA A 199 -14.45 -10.32 4.41
C ALA A 199 -14.42 -9.44 5.67
N ALA A 200 -13.62 -9.82 6.68
CA ALA A 200 -13.43 -9.00 7.88
C ALA A 200 -12.71 -7.69 7.56
N ALA A 201 -11.69 -7.73 6.68
CA ALA A 201 -11.01 -6.52 6.24
C ALA A 201 -11.96 -5.59 5.48
N TYR A 202 -12.72 -6.13 4.53
CA TYR A 202 -13.68 -5.35 3.76
C TYR A 202 -14.77 -4.74 4.65
N ALA A 203 -15.39 -5.54 5.53
CA ALA A 203 -16.44 -5.08 6.44
C ALA A 203 -15.94 -3.99 7.39
N PHE A 204 -14.66 -4.00 7.78
CA PHE A 204 -14.06 -2.92 8.56
C PHE A 204 -13.93 -1.63 7.75
N GLU A 205 -13.35 -1.70 6.54
CA GLU A 205 -13.16 -0.53 5.68
C GLU A 205 -14.51 0.09 5.25
N ASP A 206 -15.53 -0.74 5.09
CA ASP A 206 -16.87 -0.30 4.64
C ASP A 206 -17.60 0.57 5.66
N GLN A 207 -17.20 0.55 6.94
CA GLN A 207 -17.75 1.42 7.97
C GLN A 207 -17.37 2.90 7.80
N TYR A 208 -16.32 3.20 7.01
CA TYR A 208 -15.82 4.56 6.81
C TYR A 208 -16.26 5.07 5.43
N ASP A 209 -17.19 6.00 5.39
CA ASP A 209 -17.81 6.51 4.15
C ASP A 209 -16.85 7.31 3.24
N ASN A 210 -15.72 7.77 3.76
CA ASN A 210 -14.67 8.51 3.06
C ASN A 210 -13.43 7.70 2.71
N VAL A 211 -13.42 6.39 2.94
CA VAL A 211 -12.25 5.52 2.72
C VAL A 211 -12.42 4.67 1.47
N LEU A 212 -11.41 4.70 0.60
CA LEU A 212 -11.25 3.80 -0.53
C LEU A 212 -10.11 2.80 -0.26
N PRO A 213 -10.38 1.54 0.07
CA PRO A 213 -9.34 0.52 0.16
C PRO A 213 -8.81 0.16 -1.23
N ILE A 214 -7.49 -0.03 -1.32
CA ILE A 214 -6.83 -0.57 -2.50
C ILE A 214 -6.27 -1.96 -2.19
N TRP A 215 -6.86 -2.99 -2.81
CA TRP A 215 -6.51 -4.38 -2.57
C TRP A 215 -5.36 -4.82 -3.47
N GLY A 216 -4.30 -5.33 -2.88
CA GLY A 216 -3.18 -5.90 -3.62
C GLY A 216 -3.54 -7.29 -4.13
N VAL A 217 -3.73 -7.44 -5.43
CA VAL A 217 -4.15 -8.67 -6.09
C VAL A 217 -3.08 -9.13 -7.08
N GLN A 218 -2.77 -10.43 -7.09
CA GLN A 218 -1.87 -11.07 -8.07
C GLN A 218 -2.40 -12.41 -8.59
N ARG A 219 -3.53 -12.90 -8.04
CA ARG A 219 -4.15 -14.17 -8.44
C ARG A 219 -5.62 -13.95 -8.75
N GLU A 220 -6.12 -14.70 -9.71
CA GLU A 220 -7.51 -14.64 -10.13
C GLU A 220 -8.49 -14.92 -8.98
N LYS A 221 -8.21 -15.95 -8.17
CA LYS A 221 -9.04 -16.29 -7.01
C LYS A 221 -9.15 -15.14 -5.99
N GLU A 222 -8.05 -14.42 -5.76
CA GLU A 222 -8.05 -13.24 -4.89
C GLU A 222 -8.94 -12.13 -5.47
N LEU A 223 -8.85 -11.94 -6.80
CA LEU A 223 -9.69 -10.97 -7.50
C LEU A 223 -11.18 -11.33 -7.42
N ASP A 224 -11.52 -12.60 -7.71
CA ASP A 224 -12.92 -13.08 -7.68
C ASP A 224 -13.56 -12.88 -6.32
N GLU A 225 -12.80 -13.07 -5.25
CA GLU A 225 -13.26 -12.85 -3.88
C GLU A 225 -13.63 -11.36 -3.67
N PHE A 226 -12.76 -10.42 -4.02
CA PHE A 226 -13.05 -8.99 -3.89
C PHE A 226 -14.15 -8.51 -4.86
N LEU A 227 -14.23 -9.06 -6.06
CA LEU A 227 -15.31 -8.76 -6.99
C LEU A 227 -16.68 -9.17 -6.46
N SER A 228 -16.75 -10.30 -5.73
CA SER A 228 -18.00 -10.74 -5.11
C SER A 228 -18.55 -9.73 -4.09
N TYR A 229 -17.67 -8.96 -3.44
CA TYR A 229 -18.04 -7.93 -2.47
C TYR A 229 -18.65 -6.68 -3.09
N ILE A 230 -18.49 -6.46 -4.40
CA ILE A 230 -19.18 -5.37 -5.09
C ILE A 230 -20.68 -5.60 -5.11
N ALA A 231 -21.11 -6.83 -5.40
CA ALA A 231 -22.52 -7.20 -5.45
C ALA A 231 -23.10 -7.45 -4.04
N CYS A 232 -22.33 -8.11 -3.16
CA CYS A 232 -22.74 -8.52 -1.82
C CYS A 232 -21.65 -8.15 -0.80
N PRO A 233 -21.58 -6.88 -0.35
CA PRO A 233 -20.59 -6.46 0.64
C PRO A 233 -20.73 -7.25 1.93
N PRO A 234 -19.62 -7.75 2.52
CA PRO A 234 -19.64 -8.38 3.84
C PRO A 234 -20.13 -7.41 4.92
N ALA A 235 -21.12 -7.81 5.69
CA ALA A 235 -21.63 -7.02 6.81
C ALA A 235 -20.78 -7.25 8.07
N MET A 236 -20.71 -6.23 8.94
CA MET A 236 -20.03 -6.32 10.24
C MET A 236 -20.89 -7.12 11.24
N THR A 237 -20.87 -8.46 11.11
CA THR A 237 -21.55 -9.39 12.00
C THR A 237 -20.77 -9.63 13.29
N ASP A 238 -21.37 -10.24 14.30
CA ASP A 238 -20.67 -10.57 15.55
C ASP A 238 -19.57 -11.62 15.33
N GLU A 239 -19.74 -12.50 14.35
CA GLU A 239 -18.68 -13.43 13.93
C GLU A 239 -17.46 -12.66 13.36
N ILE A 240 -17.70 -11.69 12.48
CA ILE A 240 -16.63 -10.85 11.93
C ILE A 240 -15.96 -10.01 13.02
N LYS A 241 -16.71 -9.46 13.97
CA LYS A 241 -16.12 -8.74 15.12
C LYS A 241 -15.22 -9.66 15.94
N THR A 242 -15.65 -10.90 16.20
CA THR A 242 -14.84 -11.90 16.93
C THR A 242 -13.52 -12.20 16.20
N ILE A 243 -13.56 -12.34 14.87
CA ILE A 243 -12.35 -12.53 14.05
C ILE A 243 -11.42 -11.33 14.20
N ILE A 244 -11.95 -10.11 14.08
CA ILE A 244 -11.18 -8.86 14.21
C ILE A 244 -10.54 -8.75 15.60
N GLU A 245 -11.30 -8.99 16.66
CA GLU A 245 -10.81 -8.95 18.06
C GLU A 245 -9.69 -9.96 18.30
N LYS A 246 -9.85 -11.19 17.78
CA LYS A 246 -8.81 -12.21 17.84
C LYS A 246 -7.54 -11.75 17.13
N ASP A 247 -7.66 -11.25 15.91
CA ASP A 247 -6.53 -10.75 15.12
C ASP A 247 -5.85 -9.54 15.79
N GLN A 248 -6.63 -8.61 16.32
CA GLN A 248 -6.11 -7.46 17.07
C GLN A 248 -5.29 -7.90 18.29
N LYS A 249 -5.75 -8.92 19.01
CA LYS A 249 -5.02 -9.48 20.15
C LYS A 249 -3.72 -10.18 19.73
N GLU A 250 -3.76 -10.99 18.65
CA GLU A 250 -2.60 -11.74 18.16
C GLU A 250 -1.56 -10.85 17.46
N LEU A 251 -2.01 -9.79 16.80
CA LEU A 251 -1.18 -8.83 16.07
C LEU A 251 -0.97 -7.53 16.86
N SER A 252 -1.15 -7.58 18.20
CA SER A 252 -0.84 -6.44 19.07
C SER A 252 0.68 -6.25 19.19
N GLY A 253 1.14 -4.99 19.27
CA GLY A 253 2.53 -4.66 19.54
C GLY A 253 3.38 -4.24 18.34
N ASN A 254 4.69 -4.27 18.54
CA ASN A 254 5.67 -3.81 17.58
C ASN A 254 6.02 -4.92 16.58
N PHE A 255 5.46 -4.89 15.39
CA PHE A 255 5.80 -5.82 14.32
C PHE A 255 6.10 -5.08 13.01
N CYS A 256 6.90 -5.70 12.15
CA CYS A 256 7.26 -5.13 10.85
C CYS A 256 6.04 -5.12 9.89
N ARG A 257 5.66 -3.94 9.41
CA ARG A 257 4.55 -3.74 8.46
C ARG A 257 4.90 -4.12 7.01
N GLY A 258 6.12 -4.65 6.75
CA GLY A 258 6.54 -5.12 5.43
C GLY A 258 6.64 -4.04 4.36
N CYS A 259 6.83 -2.77 4.71
CA CYS A 259 6.82 -1.65 3.75
C CYS A 259 8.07 -1.56 2.87
N GLY A 260 9.22 -2.11 3.30
CA GLY A 260 10.45 -2.15 2.51
C GLY A 260 11.31 -0.88 2.52
N TYR A 261 10.89 0.22 3.17
CA TYR A 261 11.69 1.47 3.17
C TYR A 261 13.04 1.37 3.86
N CYS A 262 13.26 0.36 4.69
CA CYS A 262 14.55 0.05 5.29
C CYS A 262 15.54 -0.60 4.31
N MET A 263 15.08 -1.00 3.13
CA MET A 263 15.92 -1.63 2.10
C MET A 263 16.65 -0.60 1.23
N PRO A 264 17.75 -0.96 0.52
CA PRO A 264 18.47 -2.22 0.70
C PRO A 264 19.26 -2.27 2.01
N CYS A 265 19.42 -3.47 2.55
CA CYS A 265 20.32 -3.71 3.67
C CYS A 265 21.77 -3.89 3.17
N PRO A 266 22.79 -3.24 3.75
CA PRO A 266 24.20 -3.43 3.33
C PRO A 266 24.71 -4.88 3.51
N ALA A 267 24.09 -5.65 4.41
CA ALA A 267 24.38 -7.07 4.59
C ALA A 267 23.50 -7.99 3.73
N GLY A 268 22.71 -7.46 2.81
CA GLY A 268 21.83 -8.23 1.92
C GLY A 268 20.66 -8.94 2.60
N ILE A 269 20.27 -8.52 3.82
CA ILE A 269 19.13 -9.08 4.56
C ILE A 269 17.83 -8.53 3.98
N GLU A 270 16.88 -9.39 3.68
CA GLU A 270 15.50 -9.02 3.27
C GLU A 270 14.66 -8.64 4.49
N ILE A 271 14.99 -7.48 5.08
CA ILE A 271 14.48 -7.03 6.37
C ILE A 271 12.94 -7.05 6.43
N ASN A 272 12.28 -6.56 5.38
CA ASN A 272 10.83 -6.44 5.31
C ASN A 272 10.09 -7.80 5.33
N THR A 273 10.78 -8.89 5.04
CA THR A 273 10.29 -10.27 5.16
C THR A 273 10.77 -10.90 6.44
N CYS A 274 12.09 -10.85 6.70
CA CYS A 274 12.72 -11.51 7.83
C CYS A 274 12.22 -11.00 9.19
N ALA A 275 12.00 -9.68 9.33
CA ALA A 275 11.57 -9.06 10.59
C ALA A 275 10.10 -9.31 10.97
N ARG A 276 9.39 -10.13 10.22
CA ARG A 276 8.01 -10.57 10.49
C ARG A 276 7.78 -12.06 10.21
N MET A 277 8.87 -12.81 10.08
CA MET A 277 8.81 -14.22 9.69
C MET A 277 7.99 -15.07 10.67
N SER A 278 8.08 -14.81 11.96
CA SER A 278 7.26 -15.50 12.98
C SER A 278 5.76 -15.39 12.74
N LEU A 279 5.31 -14.22 12.29
CA LEU A 279 3.90 -14.00 11.93
C LEU A 279 3.54 -14.69 10.61
N LEU A 280 4.44 -14.67 9.62
CA LEU A 280 4.23 -15.34 8.34
C LEU A 280 4.14 -16.85 8.51
N LEU A 281 4.95 -17.45 9.37
CA LEU A 281 4.90 -18.88 9.69
C LEU A 281 3.54 -19.32 10.26
N ARG A 282 2.87 -18.44 11.03
CA ARG A 282 1.60 -18.74 11.71
C ARG A 282 0.36 -18.34 10.91
N ARG A 283 0.51 -17.43 9.94
CA ARG A 283 -0.64 -16.83 9.22
C ARG A 283 -0.64 -17.08 7.71
N SER A 284 0.38 -17.77 7.20
CA SER A 284 0.42 -18.27 5.82
C SER A 284 0.86 -19.74 5.84
N PRO A 285 0.71 -20.48 4.73
CA PRO A 285 1.23 -21.85 4.69
C PRO A 285 2.72 -21.88 5.04
N SER A 286 3.05 -22.38 6.23
CA SER A 286 4.42 -22.37 6.78
C SER A 286 5.42 -23.08 5.87
N ALA A 287 4.99 -24.13 5.16
CA ALA A 287 5.81 -24.84 4.18
C ALA A 287 6.44 -23.91 3.12
N ASN A 288 5.77 -22.81 2.74
CA ASN A 288 6.29 -21.84 1.78
C ASN A 288 7.49 -21.05 2.35
N GLN A 289 7.56 -20.92 3.66
CA GLN A 289 8.61 -20.17 4.37
C GLN A 289 9.79 -21.08 4.78
N LEU A 290 9.55 -22.39 4.89
CA LEU A 290 10.53 -23.38 5.38
C LEU A 290 11.34 -24.04 4.26
N THR A 291 11.23 -23.56 3.03
CA THR A 291 12.01 -23.99 1.87
C THR A 291 13.52 -23.71 2.05
N GLU A 292 14.38 -24.36 1.29
CA GLU A 292 15.82 -24.07 1.26
C GLU A 292 16.09 -22.58 1.01
N GLY A 293 15.34 -21.95 0.08
CA GLY A 293 15.44 -20.52 -0.19
C GLY A 293 15.04 -19.66 1.03
N GLY A 294 13.98 -20.04 1.73
CA GLY A 294 13.56 -19.39 2.98
C GLY A 294 14.61 -19.49 4.08
N GLN A 295 15.20 -20.69 4.24
CA GLN A 295 16.29 -20.91 5.20
C GLN A 295 17.53 -20.09 4.86
N ALA A 296 17.95 -20.06 3.59
CA ALA A 296 19.08 -19.25 3.13
C ALA A 296 18.83 -17.74 3.34
N MET A 297 17.60 -17.28 3.10
CA MET A 297 17.22 -15.90 3.36
C MET A 297 17.30 -15.54 4.85
N MET A 298 16.74 -16.37 5.72
CA MET A 298 16.75 -16.13 7.17
C MET A 298 18.17 -16.22 7.76
N LYS A 299 19.01 -17.12 7.25
CA LYS A 299 20.42 -17.24 7.67
C LYS A 299 21.23 -15.98 7.43
N LYS A 300 20.90 -15.16 6.44
CA LYS A 300 21.58 -13.86 6.21
C LYS A 300 21.54 -12.93 7.42
N ILE A 301 20.58 -13.14 8.35
CA ILE A 301 20.48 -12.35 9.59
C ILE A 301 21.75 -12.46 10.44
N GLU A 302 22.45 -13.60 10.43
CA GLU A 302 23.72 -13.81 11.14
C GLU A 302 24.80 -12.80 10.70
N GLY A 303 24.70 -12.27 9.48
CA GLY A 303 25.60 -11.25 8.95
C GLY A 303 25.15 -9.81 9.26
N CYS A 304 24.22 -9.59 10.20
CA CYS A 304 23.77 -8.25 10.55
C CYS A 304 24.94 -7.41 11.11
N LEU A 305 25.20 -6.26 10.47
CA LEU A 305 26.26 -5.33 10.88
C LEU A 305 25.87 -4.44 12.07
N HIS A 306 24.67 -4.55 12.59
CA HIS A 306 24.11 -3.68 13.65
C HIS A 306 24.29 -2.17 13.39
N CYS A 307 24.40 -1.77 12.11
CA CYS A 307 24.68 -0.39 11.70
C CYS A 307 23.53 0.61 11.94
N GLY A 308 22.34 0.14 12.33
CA GLY A 308 21.16 0.94 12.64
C GLY A 308 20.51 1.64 11.45
N ALA A 309 21.00 1.46 10.22
CA ALA A 309 20.43 2.11 9.02
C ALA A 309 18.94 1.79 8.80
N CYS A 310 18.53 0.55 9.08
CA CYS A 310 17.14 0.11 8.99
C CYS A 310 16.23 0.80 10.01
N MET A 311 16.71 1.05 11.24
CA MET A 311 15.96 1.77 12.27
C MET A 311 15.72 3.22 11.86
N LYS A 312 16.76 3.91 11.34
CA LYS A 312 16.66 5.32 10.89
C LYS A 312 15.67 5.50 9.74
N LYS A 313 15.54 4.49 8.87
CA LYS A 313 14.63 4.51 7.74
C LYS A 313 13.22 4.03 8.08
N CYS A 314 13.02 3.38 9.23
CA CYS A 314 11.73 2.81 9.60
C CYS A 314 10.70 3.90 9.93
N PRO A 315 9.58 4.00 9.17
CA PRO A 315 8.54 5.00 9.46
C PRO A 315 7.77 4.71 10.75
N TYR A 316 7.90 3.49 11.28
CA TYR A 316 7.21 3.04 12.50
C TYR A 316 8.12 3.04 13.74
N GLY A 317 9.36 3.51 13.63
CA GLY A 317 10.30 3.58 14.75
C GLY A 317 10.71 2.23 15.35
N LEU A 318 10.62 1.14 14.57
CA LEU A 318 10.87 -0.21 15.08
C LEU A 318 12.35 -0.46 15.34
N ASN A 319 12.65 -1.18 16.44
CA ASN A 319 13.98 -1.75 16.66
C ASN A 319 14.17 -2.97 15.73
N THR A 320 14.48 -2.69 14.49
CA THR A 320 14.54 -3.71 13.43
C THR A 320 15.59 -4.78 13.66
N PRO A 321 16.84 -4.49 14.15
CA PRO A 321 17.80 -5.53 14.48
C PRO A 321 17.28 -6.53 15.52
N LYS A 322 16.67 -6.04 16.59
CA LYS A 322 16.05 -6.90 17.62
C LYS A 322 14.93 -7.77 17.04
N LEU A 323 14.07 -7.20 16.20
CA LEU A 323 13.03 -7.98 15.52
C LEU A 323 13.61 -9.07 14.60
N LEU A 324 14.71 -8.80 13.91
CA LEU A 324 15.41 -9.81 13.09
C LEU A 324 15.91 -10.96 13.93
N GLU A 325 16.57 -10.67 15.06
CA GLU A 325 17.11 -11.68 16.00
C GLU A 325 15.98 -12.56 16.57
N GLU A 326 14.91 -11.94 17.07
CA GLU A 326 13.75 -12.64 17.64
C GLU A 326 13.06 -13.54 16.61
N ASN A 327 12.84 -13.02 15.38
CA ASN A 327 12.23 -13.80 14.30
C ASN A 327 13.14 -14.94 13.82
N TYR A 328 14.47 -14.76 13.83
CA TYR A 328 15.39 -15.81 13.45
C TYR A 328 15.49 -16.91 14.48
N GLU A 329 15.46 -16.58 15.78
CA GLU A 329 15.43 -17.58 16.85
C GLU A 329 14.15 -18.42 16.80
N ASP A 330 12.99 -17.78 16.64
CA ASP A 330 11.70 -18.48 16.46
C ASP A 330 11.74 -19.37 15.21
N TYR A 331 12.27 -18.88 14.10
CA TYR A 331 12.42 -19.65 12.86
C TYR A 331 13.23 -20.91 13.03
N LYS A 332 14.37 -20.83 13.75
CA LYS A 332 15.21 -21.99 14.09
C LYS A 332 14.46 -23.00 14.97
N ASN A 333 13.67 -22.51 15.91
CA ASN A 333 12.87 -23.37 16.79
C ASN A 333 11.77 -24.12 16.01
N VAL A 334 11.15 -23.47 15.03
CA VAL A 334 10.17 -24.11 14.12
C VAL A 334 10.87 -25.18 13.27
N LEU A 335 12.01 -24.86 12.65
CA LEU A 335 12.79 -25.84 11.85
C LEU A 335 13.22 -27.05 12.68
N ALA A 336 13.55 -26.85 13.95
CA ALA A 336 13.95 -27.93 14.85
C ALA A 336 12.74 -28.72 15.44
N GLY A 337 11.52 -28.39 15.05
CA GLY A 337 10.29 -29.00 15.57
C GLY A 337 9.99 -28.68 17.05
N LYS A 338 10.67 -27.68 17.62
CA LYS A 338 10.44 -27.24 19.02
C LYS A 338 9.22 -26.34 19.15
N THR A 339 8.80 -25.71 18.08
CA THR A 339 7.61 -24.86 18.01
C THR A 339 6.73 -25.32 16.84
N LEU A 340 5.46 -25.59 17.12
CA LEU A 340 4.46 -25.93 16.10
C LEU A 340 3.86 -24.65 15.49
N VAL A 341 3.61 -24.65 14.20
CA VAL A 341 3.04 -23.52 13.43
C VAL A 341 2.00 -23.99 12.41
#